data_7582f36185c57d9ca8145e31df73a176
#
_entry.id   7582f36185c57d9ca8145e31df73a176
#
_cell.length_a   1.000
_cell.length_b   1.000
_cell.length_c   1.000
_cell.angle_alpha   90.00
_cell.angle_beta   90.00
_cell.angle_gamma   90.00
#
_symmetry.space_group_name_H-M   'P 1'
#
loop_
_entity.id
_entity.type
_entity.pdbx_description
1 polymer ?
#
loop_
_entity_poly.entity_id
_entity_poly.type
_entity_poly.pdbx_seq_one_letter_code
_entity_poly.pdbx_strand_id
1 'polypeptide(L)'
;GKNVMAINGLPSCEYGFQVAKRIGIKNIFVSTDCPKISKIGEKYSAKLIKRPSNLATPDSLTEDVLIHAYKEMIKSTEKPSIIVLLFANNPAISIDLVKQGIKKLTDDESYDSAFSVSKYNMFSPTRARKLVDDKIESFVPLNLIGKVNSIRSSQGDVYFCDLSVQVIRSRVFENMQDGMQPFQWMGK
;
A
#
# COMPACT_ATOMS: atom_id res chain seq x y z
N GLY A 1 2.62 10.30 -16.54
CA GLY A 1 3.11 11.30 -15.61
C GLY A 1 2.26 11.64 -14.41
N LYS A 2 1.25 10.82 -14.00
CA LYS A 2 0.33 11.15 -12.87
C LYS A 2 1.04 11.50 -11.56
N ASN A 3 2.15 10.84 -11.24
CA ASN A 3 2.87 11.04 -9.97
C ASN A 3 3.57 12.40 -9.86
N VAL A 4 3.74 13.12 -10.96
CA VAL A 4 4.31 14.48 -10.99
C VAL A 4 3.26 15.54 -11.34
N MET A 5 1.99 15.18 -11.47
CA MET A 5 0.90 16.15 -11.60
C MET A 5 0.78 16.98 -10.34
N ALA A 6 0.58 18.27 -10.51
CA ALA A 6 0.38 19.19 -9.39
C ALA A 6 -1.02 19.01 -8.77
N ILE A 7 -1.04 18.86 -7.47
CA ILE A 7 -2.25 18.85 -6.64
C ILE A 7 -2.03 19.95 -5.60
N ASN A 8 -2.88 20.96 -5.56
CA ASN A 8 -2.71 22.13 -4.70
C ASN A 8 -1.29 22.74 -4.77
N GLY A 9 -0.73 22.83 -6.00
CA GLY A 9 0.56 23.46 -6.27
C GLY A 9 1.79 22.57 -6.03
N LEU A 10 1.63 21.32 -5.56
CA LEU A 10 2.73 20.38 -5.32
C LEU A 10 2.59 19.12 -6.18
N PRO A 11 3.68 18.53 -6.69
CA PRO A 11 3.64 17.23 -7.33
C PRO A 11 3.07 16.15 -6.42
N SER A 12 2.20 15.26 -6.94
CA SER A 12 1.56 14.22 -6.13
C SER A 12 2.56 13.39 -5.30
N CYS A 13 3.70 13.01 -5.87
CA CYS A 13 4.73 12.25 -5.16
C CYS A 13 5.38 13.03 -4.00
N GLU A 14 5.30 14.35 -3.98
CA GLU A 14 5.96 15.19 -2.96
C GLU A 14 5.28 15.09 -1.60
N TYR A 15 3.98 14.79 -1.56
CA TYR A 15 3.23 14.62 -0.32
C TYR A 15 3.79 13.49 0.56
N GLY A 16 4.17 12.36 -0.03
CA GLY A 16 4.80 11.25 0.70
C GLY A 16 6.11 11.66 1.37
N PHE A 17 6.97 12.40 0.67
CA PHE A 17 8.21 12.91 1.25
C PHE A 17 7.97 13.89 2.40
N GLN A 18 6.98 14.79 2.24
CA GLN A 18 6.62 15.71 3.32
C GLN A 18 6.14 14.98 4.57
N VAL A 19 5.30 13.95 4.41
CA VAL A 19 4.85 13.12 5.52
C VAL A 19 6.03 12.44 6.21
N ALA A 20 6.92 11.79 5.46
CA ALA A 20 8.09 11.12 6.01
C ALA A 20 8.97 12.07 6.84
N LYS A 21 9.21 13.30 6.35
CA LYS A 21 9.95 14.33 7.10
C LYS A 21 9.22 14.79 8.37
N ARG A 22 7.92 15.06 8.27
CA ARG A 22 7.11 15.54 9.42
C ARG A 22 7.03 14.53 10.56
N ILE A 23 7.07 13.23 10.26
CA ILE A 23 7.08 12.19 11.31
C ILE A 23 8.48 11.79 11.75
N GLY A 24 9.53 12.41 11.20
CA GLY A 24 10.92 12.22 11.63
C GLY A 24 11.60 10.98 11.09
N ILE A 25 11.14 10.43 9.96
CA ILE A 25 11.84 9.31 9.31
C ILE A 25 13.18 9.78 8.77
N LYS A 26 14.27 9.14 9.23
CA LYS A 26 15.64 9.50 8.86
C LYS A 26 16.05 8.89 7.52
N ASN A 27 15.72 7.63 7.30
CA ASN A 27 16.09 6.90 6.08
C ASN A 27 14.92 6.90 5.10
N ILE A 28 14.94 7.82 4.14
CA ILE A 28 13.93 7.91 3.09
C ILE A 28 14.54 7.36 1.81
N PHE A 29 13.81 6.50 1.12
CA PHE A 29 14.16 5.93 -0.17
C PHE A 29 13.08 6.23 -1.20
N VAL A 30 13.49 6.39 -2.45
CA VAL A 30 12.56 6.51 -3.58
C VAL A 30 12.94 5.51 -4.67
N SER A 31 12.04 4.57 -4.94
CA SER A 31 12.19 3.61 -6.05
C SER A 31 11.50 4.16 -7.29
N THR A 32 12.28 4.59 -8.27
CA THR A 32 11.75 5.19 -9.50
C THR A 32 12.74 5.07 -10.66
N ASP A 33 12.21 5.05 -11.87
CA ASP A 33 12.92 5.24 -13.15
C ASP A 33 12.81 6.69 -13.67
N CYS A 34 11.93 7.50 -13.05
CA CYS A 34 11.61 8.85 -13.49
C CYS A 34 12.57 9.90 -12.93
N PRO A 35 13.36 10.62 -13.76
CA PRO A 35 14.30 11.64 -13.28
C PRO A 35 13.63 12.79 -12.53
N LYS A 36 12.39 13.15 -12.89
CA LYS A 36 11.64 14.21 -12.18
C LYS A 36 11.32 13.82 -10.74
N ILE A 37 10.91 12.56 -10.51
CA ILE A 37 10.63 12.06 -9.16
C ILE A 37 11.92 11.96 -8.35
N SER A 38 13.00 11.48 -8.95
CA SER A 38 14.33 11.43 -8.33
C SER A 38 14.75 12.82 -7.83
N LYS A 39 14.67 13.82 -8.70
CA LYS A 39 15.01 15.22 -8.36
C LYS A 39 14.14 15.81 -7.25
N ILE A 40 12.85 15.43 -7.17
CA ILE A 40 11.99 15.82 -6.06
C ILE A 40 12.46 15.13 -4.78
N GLY A 41 12.78 13.83 -4.82
CA GLY A 41 13.27 13.08 -3.67
C GLY A 41 14.56 13.66 -3.08
N GLU A 42 15.48 14.17 -3.90
CA GLU A 42 16.73 14.81 -3.48
C GLU A 42 16.49 16.00 -2.53
N LYS A 43 15.43 16.80 -2.74
CA LYS A 43 15.04 17.89 -1.85
C LYS A 43 14.74 17.43 -0.42
N TYR A 44 14.36 16.17 -0.27
CA TYR A 44 14.02 15.54 1.00
C TYR A 44 15.12 14.61 1.50
N SER A 45 16.30 14.65 0.87
CA SER A 45 17.43 13.76 1.16
C SER A 45 17.07 12.27 1.02
N ALA A 46 16.14 11.95 0.10
CA ALA A 46 15.79 10.59 -0.21
C ALA A 46 16.89 9.94 -1.07
N LYS A 47 17.27 8.71 -0.70
CA LYS A 47 18.21 7.88 -1.48
C LYS A 47 17.47 7.28 -2.67
N LEU A 48 18.03 7.46 -3.87
CA LEU A 48 17.46 6.88 -5.08
C LEU A 48 17.73 5.37 -5.14
N ILE A 49 16.68 4.60 -5.33
CA ILE A 49 16.74 3.22 -5.82
C ILE A 49 16.34 3.26 -7.29
N LYS A 50 17.34 3.13 -8.18
CA LYS A 50 17.08 3.13 -9.61
C LYS A 50 16.32 1.88 -10.00
N ARG A 51 15.07 2.06 -10.41
CA ARG A 51 14.22 0.95 -10.84
C ARG A 51 14.66 0.47 -12.23
N PRO A 52 14.93 -0.82 -12.45
CA PRO A 52 15.25 -1.36 -13.76
C PRO A 52 14.02 -1.31 -14.68
N SER A 53 14.26 -1.24 -16.00
CA SER A 53 13.19 -1.03 -16.99
C SER A 53 12.13 -2.13 -16.99
N ASN A 54 12.51 -3.38 -16.73
CA ASN A 54 11.59 -4.51 -16.62
C ASN A 54 10.64 -4.42 -15.41
N LEU A 55 10.97 -3.61 -14.40
CA LEU A 55 10.11 -3.32 -13.24
C LEU A 55 9.42 -1.94 -13.33
N ALA A 56 9.54 -1.27 -14.47
CA ALA A 56 8.97 0.06 -14.72
C ALA A 56 7.89 0.05 -15.82
N THR A 57 7.33 -1.11 -16.10
CA THR A 57 6.26 -1.29 -17.10
C THR A 57 4.87 -1.24 -16.45
N PRO A 58 3.80 -1.01 -17.22
CA PRO A 58 2.42 -1.07 -16.71
C PRO A 58 2.05 -2.43 -16.11
N ASP A 59 2.68 -3.51 -16.57
CA ASP A 59 2.38 -4.89 -16.18
C ASP A 59 3.30 -5.39 -15.05
N SER A 60 4.20 -4.55 -14.55
CA SER A 60 5.08 -4.91 -13.44
C SER A 60 4.28 -5.13 -12.16
N LEU A 61 4.47 -6.30 -11.54
CA LEU A 61 3.84 -6.58 -10.25
C LEU A 61 4.41 -5.65 -9.17
N THR A 62 3.52 -5.16 -8.31
CA THR A 62 3.93 -4.31 -7.17
C THR A 62 4.89 -5.06 -6.24
N GLU A 63 4.64 -6.34 -6.01
CA GLU A 63 5.47 -7.24 -5.21
C GLU A 63 6.92 -7.27 -5.69
N ASP A 64 7.15 -7.45 -6.99
CA ASP A 64 8.48 -7.50 -7.56
C ASP A 64 9.22 -6.17 -7.40
N VAL A 65 8.51 -5.06 -7.58
CA VAL A 65 9.05 -3.71 -7.36
C VAL A 65 9.42 -3.51 -5.90
N LEU A 66 8.59 -3.97 -4.96
CA LEU A 66 8.83 -3.84 -3.52
C LEU A 66 9.99 -4.72 -3.07
N ILE A 67 10.07 -5.96 -3.55
CA ILE A 67 11.19 -6.88 -3.26
C ILE A 67 12.50 -6.28 -3.79
N HIS A 68 12.51 -5.76 -5.01
CA HIS A 68 13.68 -5.08 -5.57
C HIS A 68 14.09 -3.89 -4.69
N ALA A 69 13.14 -3.02 -4.36
CA ALA A 69 13.40 -1.85 -3.55
C ALA A 69 13.94 -2.21 -2.17
N TYR A 70 13.40 -3.23 -1.52
CA TYR A 70 13.88 -3.72 -0.23
C TYR A 70 15.31 -4.23 -0.32
N LYS A 71 15.61 -5.08 -1.31
CA LYS A 71 16.95 -5.63 -1.52
C LYS A 71 18.01 -4.53 -1.75
N GLU A 72 17.67 -3.51 -2.52
CA GLU A 72 18.60 -2.37 -2.73
C GLU A 72 18.76 -1.50 -1.48
N MET A 73 17.68 -1.29 -0.74
CA MET A 73 17.68 -0.51 0.49
C MET A 73 18.62 -1.11 1.54
N ILE A 74 18.55 -2.41 1.81
CA ILE A 74 19.36 -3.08 2.84
C ILE A 74 20.86 -3.19 2.48
N LYS A 75 21.25 -2.95 1.23
CA LYS A 75 22.67 -2.82 0.85
C LYS A 75 23.31 -1.53 1.36
N SER A 76 22.50 -0.49 1.63
CA SER A 76 22.99 0.86 1.95
C SER A 76 22.58 1.35 3.34
N THR A 77 21.91 0.50 4.12
CA THR A 77 21.50 0.82 5.49
C THR A 77 21.38 -0.46 6.32
N GLU A 78 21.39 -0.34 7.63
CA GLU A 78 20.99 -1.44 8.50
C GLU A 78 19.55 -1.88 8.18
N LYS A 79 19.30 -3.16 8.33
CA LYS A 79 17.98 -3.73 8.11
C LYS A 79 16.97 -3.09 9.07
N PRO A 80 15.96 -2.35 8.55
CA PRO A 80 14.95 -1.76 9.41
C PRO A 80 14.02 -2.84 9.95
N SER A 81 13.49 -2.66 11.14
CA SER A 81 12.43 -3.53 11.67
C SER A 81 11.08 -3.24 11.01
N ILE A 82 10.81 -1.98 10.70
CA ILE A 82 9.54 -1.48 10.15
C ILE A 82 9.82 -0.58 8.95
N ILE A 83 9.01 -0.71 7.91
CA ILE A 83 9.03 0.10 6.70
C ILE A 83 7.67 0.79 6.55
N VAL A 84 7.68 2.09 6.30
CA VAL A 84 6.49 2.85 5.91
C VAL A 84 6.49 2.97 4.40
N LEU A 85 5.54 2.32 3.74
CA LEU A 85 5.37 2.37 2.30
C LEU A 85 4.34 3.45 1.93
N LEU A 86 4.75 4.43 1.14
CA LEU A 86 3.92 5.52 0.66
C LEU A 86 3.93 5.56 -0.86
N PHE A 87 2.76 5.38 -1.47
CA PHE A 87 2.65 5.44 -2.93
C PHE A 87 2.69 6.87 -3.45
N ALA A 88 3.46 7.09 -4.51
CA ALA A 88 3.67 8.40 -5.13
C ALA A 88 2.40 9.03 -5.74
N ASN A 89 1.36 8.25 -5.96
CA ASN A 89 0.08 8.70 -6.49
C ASN A 89 -0.99 8.97 -5.43
N ASN A 90 -0.61 8.96 -4.16
CA ASN A 90 -1.53 9.24 -3.06
C ASN A 90 -1.10 10.52 -2.31
N PRO A 91 -1.78 11.66 -2.54
CA PRO A 91 -1.52 12.91 -1.83
C PRO A 91 -2.24 13.01 -0.49
N ALA A 92 -3.25 12.17 -0.23
CA ALA A 92 -4.12 12.25 0.93
C ALA A 92 -3.65 11.36 2.10
N ILE A 93 -2.35 11.47 2.46
CA ILE A 93 -1.76 10.64 3.51
C ILE A 93 -1.97 11.30 4.88
N SER A 94 -2.63 10.59 5.80
CA SER A 94 -2.80 11.03 7.18
C SER A 94 -1.56 10.73 8.02
N ILE A 95 -0.93 11.78 8.54
CA ILE A 95 0.22 11.67 9.46
C ILE A 95 -0.15 10.88 10.72
N ASP A 96 -1.35 11.12 11.26
CA ASP A 96 -1.79 10.46 12.49
C ASP A 96 -2.02 8.96 12.28
N LEU A 97 -2.58 8.57 11.14
CA LEU A 97 -2.72 7.15 10.81
C LEU A 97 -1.35 6.47 10.59
N VAL A 98 -0.38 7.15 9.98
CA VAL A 98 0.99 6.61 9.88
C VAL A 98 1.59 6.37 11.27
N LYS A 99 1.48 7.35 12.16
CA LYS A 99 1.97 7.21 13.55
C LYS A 99 1.26 6.09 14.31
N GLN A 100 -0.06 5.96 14.13
CA GLN A 100 -0.84 4.87 14.72
C GLN A 100 -0.39 3.51 14.19
N GLY A 101 -0.16 3.38 12.89
CA GLY A 101 0.35 2.15 12.27
C GLY A 101 1.72 1.76 12.82
N ILE A 102 2.66 2.72 12.90
CA ILE A 102 3.98 2.50 13.50
C ILE A 102 3.84 2.03 14.95
N LYS A 103 3.01 2.73 15.75
CA LYS A 103 2.78 2.38 17.14
C LYS A 103 2.23 0.96 17.29
N LYS A 104 1.24 0.56 16.48
CA LYS A 104 0.69 -0.80 16.52
C LYS A 104 1.76 -1.87 16.31
N LEU A 105 2.64 -1.68 15.33
CA LEU A 105 3.73 -2.61 15.08
C LEU A 105 4.82 -2.55 16.14
N THR A 106 5.02 -1.41 16.79
CA THR A 106 6.00 -1.28 17.87
C THR A 106 5.49 -1.96 19.15
N ASP A 107 4.20 -1.83 19.45
CA ASP A 107 3.59 -2.37 20.66
C ASP A 107 3.40 -3.91 20.62
N ASP A 108 3.22 -4.49 19.42
CA ASP A 108 2.95 -5.92 19.24
C ASP A 108 3.71 -6.49 18.04
N GLU A 109 4.67 -7.36 18.33
CA GLU A 109 5.53 -8.00 17.32
C GLU A 109 4.83 -9.09 16.50
N SER A 110 3.67 -9.54 16.90
CA SER A 110 2.91 -10.57 16.19
C SER A 110 2.35 -10.06 14.85
N TYR A 111 2.04 -8.77 14.75
CA TYR A 111 1.54 -8.18 13.51
C TYR A 111 2.60 -8.08 12.42
N ASP A 112 2.26 -8.48 11.21
CA ASP A 112 3.09 -8.29 10.02
C ASP A 112 3.00 -6.87 9.47
N SER A 113 1.81 -6.27 9.56
CA SER A 113 1.55 -4.95 8.98
C SER A 113 0.38 -4.22 9.63
N ALA A 114 0.27 -2.93 9.35
CA ALA A 114 -0.87 -2.09 9.67
C ALA A 114 -1.23 -1.23 8.45
N PHE A 115 -2.45 -1.38 7.97
CA PHE A 115 -2.98 -0.70 6.79
C PHE A 115 -4.16 0.19 7.14
N SER A 116 -4.25 1.33 6.44
CA SER A 116 -5.47 2.11 6.48
C SER A 116 -6.59 1.44 5.69
N VAL A 117 -7.78 1.50 6.24
CA VAL A 117 -8.98 0.93 5.63
C VAL A 117 -10.13 1.93 5.67
N SER A 118 -10.97 1.89 4.66
CA SER A 118 -12.21 2.66 4.59
C SER A 118 -13.42 1.72 4.63
N LYS A 119 -14.44 2.12 5.39
CA LYS A 119 -15.66 1.32 5.55
C LYS A 119 -16.62 1.55 4.38
N TYR A 120 -16.90 0.49 3.63
CA TYR A 120 -17.74 0.53 2.43
C TYR A 120 -18.81 -0.57 2.43
N ASN A 121 -19.75 -0.52 3.36
CA ASN A 121 -20.82 -1.53 3.50
C ASN A 121 -21.69 -1.68 2.25
N MET A 122 -21.75 -0.64 1.40
CA MET A 122 -22.46 -0.68 0.11
C MET A 122 -21.87 -1.71 -0.86
N PHE A 123 -20.56 -1.91 -0.80
CA PHE A 123 -19.80 -2.78 -1.71
C PHE A 123 -19.47 -4.13 -1.07
N SER A 124 -20.36 -4.64 -0.22
CA SER A 124 -20.20 -5.97 0.35
C SER A 124 -20.03 -7.02 -0.75
N PRO A 125 -19.07 -7.95 -0.63
CA PRO A 125 -18.91 -9.06 -1.57
C PRO A 125 -20.18 -9.88 -1.77
N THR A 126 -21.05 -9.96 -0.75
CA THR A 126 -22.33 -10.67 -0.82
C THR A 126 -23.34 -10.00 -1.75
N ARG A 127 -23.15 -8.72 -2.06
CA ARG A 127 -23.99 -7.94 -2.99
C ARG A 127 -23.42 -7.90 -4.40
N ALA A 128 -22.15 -8.25 -4.57
CA ALA A 128 -21.50 -8.23 -5.87
C ALA A 128 -22.13 -9.26 -6.81
N ARG A 129 -22.27 -8.86 -8.07
CA ARG A 129 -22.82 -9.69 -9.14
C ARG A 129 -21.87 -9.68 -10.32
N LYS A 130 -21.87 -10.73 -11.11
CA LYS A 130 -21.18 -10.82 -12.40
C LYS A 130 -22.22 -11.02 -13.50
N LEU A 131 -21.89 -10.57 -14.69
CA LEU A 131 -22.69 -10.78 -15.88
C LEU A 131 -22.11 -11.96 -16.64
N VAL A 132 -22.92 -12.99 -16.89
CA VAL A 132 -22.53 -14.19 -17.66
C VAL A 132 -23.66 -14.44 -18.66
N ASP A 133 -23.37 -14.37 -19.95
CA ASP A 133 -24.34 -14.58 -21.05
C ASP A 133 -25.65 -13.78 -20.83
N ASP A 134 -25.51 -12.48 -20.56
CA ASP A 134 -26.61 -11.53 -20.23
C ASP A 134 -27.43 -11.87 -18.98
N LYS A 135 -26.97 -12.82 -18.16
CA LYS A 135 -27.60 -13.19 -16.88
C LYS A 135 -26.79 -12.65 -15.71
N ILE A 136 -27.49 -12.18 -14.69
CA ILE A 136 -26.90 -11.75 -13.43
C ILE A 136 -26.71 -12.95 -12.51
N GLU A 137 -25.46 -13.24 -12.16
CA GLU A 137 -25.11 -14.28 -11.21
C GLU A 137 -24.42 -13.70 -9.96
N SER A 138 -24.43 -14.46 -8.87
CA SER A 138 -23.69 -14.09 -7.66
C SER A 138 -22.18 -14.10 -7.93
N PHE A 139 -21.46 -13.02 -7.58
CA PHE A 139 -20.01 -12.98 -7.74
C PHE A 139 -19.31 -13.93 -6.78
N VAL A 140 -19.75 -13.94 -5.51
CA VAL A 140 -19.33 -14.92 -4.52
C VAL A 140 -20.30 -16.11 -4.57
N PRO A 141 -19.83 -17.35 -4.64
CA PRO A 141 -20.70 -18.55 -4.62
C PRO A 141 -21.65 -18.53 -3.40
N LEU A 142 -22.93 -18.81 -3.62
CA LEU A 142 -23.97 -18.71 -2.59
C LEU A 142 -23.70 -19.56 -1.36
N ASN A 143 -23.08 -20.72 -1.54
CA ASN A 143 -22.71 -21.62 -0.44
C ASN A 143 -21.63 -21.06 0.48
N LEU A 144 -20.89 -20.03 0.04
CA LEU A 144 -19.86 -19.34 0.84
C LEU A 144 -20.39 -18.09 1.55
N ILE A 145 -21.56 -17.56 1.15
CA ILE A 145 -22.12 -16.33 1.70
C ILE A 145 -22.73 -16.54 3.10
N GLY A 146 -23.12 -17.76 3.43
CA GLY A 146 -23.82 -18.06 4.68
C GLY A 146 -25.26 -17.51 4.73
N LYS A 147 -25.80 -17.32 5.93
CA LYS A 147 -27.15 -16.79 6.14
C LYS A 147 -27.14 -15.26 6.18
N VAL A 148 -27.23 -14.63 5.01
CA VAL A 148 -27.45 -13.18 4.87
C VAL A 148 -28.81 -12.87 4.29
N ASN A 149 -29.35 -11.70 4.58
CA ASN A 149 -30.63 -11.23 4.04
C ASN A 149 -30.49 -9.80 3.47
N SER A 150 -31.59 -9.18 3.08
CA SER A 150 -31.59 -7.83 2.50
C SER A 150 -31.26 -6.71 3.50
N ILE A 151 -31.27 -6.98 4.79
CA ILE A 151 -30.94 -6.00 5.83
C ILE A 151 -29.43 -5.75 5.81
N ARG A 152 -29.03 -4.48 5.72
CA ARG A 152 -27.61 -4.09 5.61
C ARG A 152 -26.77 -4.64 6.77
N SER A 153 -27.25 -4.58 8.01
CA SER A 153 -26.55 -5.04 9.20
C SER A 153 -26.33 -6.55 9.26
N SER A 154 -27.12 -7.35 8.50
CA SER A 154 -26.94 -8.81 8.47
C SER A 154 -25.64 -9.27 7.80
N GLN A 155 -24.96 -8.36 7.08
CA GLN A 155 -23.77 -8.67 6.29
C GLN A 155 -22.47 -8.32 7.03
N GLY A 156 -22.55 -7.70 8.20
CA GLY A 156 -21.42 -7.17 8.93
C GLY A 156 -20.81 -5.91 8.29
N ASP A 157 -19.72 -5.43 8.85
CA ASP A 157 -18.97 -4.31 8.33
C ASP A 157 -17.95 -4.79 7.29
N VAL A 158 -17.86 -4.06 6.19
CA VAL A 158 -16.91 -4.34 5.10
C VAL A 158 -15.92 -3.20 5.01
N TYR A 159 -14.65 -3.56 5.04
CA TYR A 159 -13.53 -2.63 4.95
C TYR A 159 -12.71 -2.91 3.69
N PHE A 160 -12.34 -1.85 2.99
CA PHE A 160 -11.43 -1.91 1.85
C PHE A 160 -10.13 -1.22 2.20
N CYS A 161 -9.01 -1.84 1.88
CA CYS A 161 -7.70 -1.23 1.98
C CYS A 161 -7.60 -0.09 0.98
N ASP A 162 -7.48 1.15 1.48
CA ASP A 162 -7.34 2.34 0.64
C ASP A 162 -5.88 2.62 0.22
N LEU A 163 -4.94 1.86 0.78
CA LEU A 163 -3.50 1.91 0.52
C LEU A 163 -2.85 3.28 0.80
N SER A 164 -3.53 4.15 1.57
CA SER A 164 -2.99 5.46 1.92
C SER A 164 -1.88 5.36 2.95
N VAL A 165 -2.03 4.47 3.92
CA VAL A 165 -1.06 4.19 4.96
C VAL A 165 -0.76 2.71 4.99
N GLN A 166 0.52 2.39 4.89
CA GLN A 166 1.02 1.02 4.84
C GLN A 166 2.29 0.97 5.67
N VAL A 167 2.20 0.34 6.84
CA VAL A 167 3.32 0.14 7.75
C VAL A 167 3.56 -1.36 7.85
N ILE A 168 4.78 -1.82 7.52
CA ILE A 168 5.05 -3.21 7.20
C ILE A 168 6.35 -3.64 7.88
N ARG A 169 6.39 -4.82 8.47
CA ARG A 169 7.64 -5.40 8.98
C ARG A 169 8.51 -5.91 7.85
N SER A 170 9.82 -5.77 8.03
CA SER A 170 10.81 -6.22 7.03
C SER A 170 10.69 -7.71 6.69
N ARG A 171 10.27 -8.56 7.63
CA ARG A 171 10.09 -10.00 7.40
C ARG A 171 9.10 -10.31 6.28
N VAL A 172 8.12 -9.43 6.03
CA VAL A 172 7.16 -9.58 4.94
C VAL A 172 7.85 -9.47 3.58
N PHE A 173 8.79 -8.54 3.42
CA PHE A 173 9.53 -8.40 2.16
C PHE A 173 10.50 -9.56 1.90
N GLU A 174 10.90 -10.28 2.94
CA GLU A 174 11.75 -11.47 2.85
C GLU A 174 10.97 -12.74 2.48
N ASN A 175 9.68 -12.77 2.83
CA ASN A 175 8.78 -13.90 2.63
C ASN A 175 7.48 -13.45 1.93
N MET A 176 7.61 -12.63 0.88
CA MET A 176 6.49 -11.99 0.19
C MET A 176 5.45 -13.01 -0.30
N GLN A 177 5.89 -14.17 -0.77
CA GLN A 177 5.03 -15.24 -1.30
C GLN A 177 4.07 -15.82 -0.24
N ASP A 178 4.37 -15.65 1.04
CA ASP A 178 3.54 -16.15 2.14
C ASP A 178 2.35 -15.23 2.45
N GLY A 179 2.36 -14.03 1.89
CA GLY A 179 1.36 -12.99 2.14
C GLY A 179 0.00 -13.26 1.50
N MET A 180 -1.01 -12.61 2.06
CA MET A 180 -2.41 -12.75 1.63
C MET A 180 -2.65 -12.13 0.25
N GLN A 181 -3.23 -12.90 -0.67
CA GLN A 181 -3.64 -12.39 -1.98
C GLN A 181 -4.82 -11.39 -1.86
N PRO A 182 -4.95 -10.41 -2.75
CA PRO A 182 -4.07 -10.07 -3.87
C PRO A 182 -2.89 -9.16 -3.48
N PHE A 183 -2.76 -8.75 -2.24
CA PHE A 183 -1.76 -7.80 -1.75
C PHE A 183 -0.77 -8.51 -0.83
N GLN A 184 0.12 -9.32 -1.40
CA GLN A 184 1.03 -10.17 -0.62
C GLN A 184 1.93 -9.37 0.35
N TRP A 185 2.24 -8.11 0.04
CA TRP A 185 3.00 -7.24 0.95
C TRP A 185 2.24 -6.82 2.22
N MET A 186 1.00 -7.21 2.37
CA MET A 186 0.26 -7.04 3.64
C MET A 186 0.65 -8.07 4.70
N GLY A 187 1.30 -9.17 4.30
CA GLY A 187 1.65 -10.28 5.18
C GLY A 187 0.49 -11.24 5.42
N LYS A 188 0.51 -11.90 6.56
CA LYS A 188 -0.49 -12.93 6.96
C LYS A 188 -1.55 -12.33 7.86
#